data_2df2b773000e7e2886b8e79276763a1a
#
_entry.id   2df2b773000e7e2886b8e79276763a1a
#
_cell.length_a   1.000
_cell.length_b   1.000
_cell.length_c   1.000
_cell.angle_alpha   90.00
_cell.angle_beta   90.00
_cell.angle_gamma   90.00
#
_symmetry.space_group_name_H-M   'P 1'
#
loop_
_entity.id
_entity.type
_entity.pdbx_description
1 polymer ?
#
loop_
_entity_poly.entity_id
_entity_poly.type
_entity_poly.pdbx_seq_one_letter_code
_entity_poly.pdbx_strand_id
1 'polypeptide(L)'
;MLRSVKELSIELEGDDTFQFNEQLFLIGYSDGGYATLASQKGIQMDYSDEFSVTASFPMAGPYDLTGTMVPYFLSAPEYTQPYYVPYVLTSHLWYYQGLDVDFSNYFEPFWADTLPSLYDGTHSGGEINALLPENPLDILLDDVLEEFENNEDHFFRQTLEENTLLDWVPESPTYFYHGIGDDIVPYENAQMAYDAFIENGASNVTLELFAEELGGHSALALPCLLAGYNVILDYQVISPKGDMNSDGLVSLIDLALLSESLLVGYNMTDFEWWAGDCDYDHHHSVVDILMVADMID
;
A
#
# COMPACT_ATOMS: atom_id res chain seq x y z
N MET A 1 -3.80 -13.31 -1.41
CA MET A 1 -2.53 -13.30 -0.66
C MET A 1 -2.76 -13.22 0.85
N LEU A 2 -3.37 -12.18 1.44
CA LEU A 2 -3.57 -12.09 2.91
C LEU A 2 -4.31 -13.31 3.49
N ARG A 3 -5.42 -13.73 2.86
CA ARG A 3 -6.15 -14.96 3.28
C ARG A 3 -5.28 -16.20 3.22
N SER A 4 -4.45 -16.33 2.16
CA SER A 4 -3.53 -17.48 2.04
C SER A 4 -2.44 -17.47 3.11
N VAL A 5 -1.97 -16.29 3.53
CA VAL A 5 -1.02 -16.18 4.67
C VAL A 5 -1.69 -16.60 5.97
N LYS A 6 -2.93 -16.14 6.21
CA LYS A 6 -3.71 -16.52 7.39
C LYS A 6 -4.01 -18.02 7.41
N GLU A 7 -4.40 -18.62 6.30
CA GLU A 7 -4.60 -20.07 6.15
C GLU A 7 -3.31 -20.85 6.40
N LEU A 8 -2.19 -20.40 5.81
CA LEU A 8 -0.88 -21.02 6.00
C LEU A 8 -0.41 -20.96 7.46
N SER A 9 -0.69 -19.85 8.17
CA SER A 9 -0.33 -19.75 9.59
C SER A 9 -1.04 -20.81 10.43
N ILE A 10 -2.31 -21.10 10.13
CA ILE A 10 -3.08 -22.15 10.78
C ILE A 10 -2.52 -23.54 10.43
N GLU A 11 -2.14 -23.78 9.16
CA GLU A 11 -1.57 -25.06 8.73
C GLU A 11 -0.16 -25.33 9.30
N LEU A 12 0.59 -24.25 9.59
CA LEU A 12 1.93 -24.31 10.20
C LEU A 12 1.92 -24.17 11.72
N GLU A 13 0.74 -24.24 12.32
CA GLU A 13 0.57 -24.23 13.77
C GLU A 13 1.47 -25.30 14.40
N GLY A 14 2.37 -24.86 15.30
CA GLY A 14 3.42 -25.71 15.87
C GLY A 14 4.75 -25.76 15.10
N ASP A 15 4.93 -24.99 14.01
CA ASP A 15 6.24 -24.73 13.43
C ASP A 15 6.85 -23.47 14.06
N ASP A 16 7.93 -23.62 14.80
CA ASP A 16 8.63 -22.58 15.54
C ASP A 16 9.18 -21.45 14.64
N THR A 17 9.17 -21.63 13.34
CA THR A 17 9.74 -20.70 12.35
C THR A 17 8.72 -19.70 11.83
N PHE A 18 7.42 -19.92 12.07
CA PHE A 18 6.36 -19.07 11.53
C PHE A 18 5.32 -18.71 12.60
N GLN A 19 5.19 -17.40 12.87
CA GLN A 19 4.19 -16.83 13.76
C GLN A 19 3.46 -15.72 13.02
N PHE A 20 2.14 -15.77 13.01
CA PHE A 20 1.30 -14.68 12.53
C PHE A 20 0.59 -14.03 13.72
N ASN A 21 1.06 -12.84 14.10
CA ASN A 21 0.52 -12.06 15.24
C ASN A 21 -0.58 -11.06 14.81
N GLU A 22 -1.20 -11.29 13.65
CA GLU A 22 -2.26 -10.45 13.07
C GLU A 22 -1.83 -9.00 12.73
N GLN A 23 -0.58 -8.62 12.95
CA GLN A 23 -0.10 -7.31 12.53
C GLN A 23 0.04 -7.25 11.01
N LEU A 24 -0.56 -6.23 10.41
CA LEU A 24 -0.52 -5.97 8.97
C LEU A 24 0.05 -4.58 8.72
N PHE A 25 1.21 -4.53 8.09
CA PHE A 25 1.84 -3.30 7.62
C PHE A 25 1.74 -3.21 6.10
N LEU A 26 1.27 -2.07 5.62
CA LEU A 26 1.21 -1.78 4.18
C LEU A 26 2.29 -0.74 3.87
N ILE A 27 3.18 -1.06 2.95
CA ILE A 27 4.28 -0.17 2.57
C ILE A 27 4.51 -0.22 1.07
N GLY A 28 4.64 0.95 0.44
CA GLY A 28 4.93 1.03 -0.98
C GLY A 28 5.35 2.42 -1.43
N TYR A 29 6.10 2.48 -2.52
CA TYR A 29 6.65 3.70 -3.11
C TYR A 29 6.13 3.89 -4.53
N SER A 30 5.89 5.14 -4.96
CA SER A 30 5.41 5.46 -6.30
C SER A 30 4.04 4.84 -6.60
N ASP A 31 3.89 4.09 -7.67
CA ASP A 31 2.70 3.26 -7.95
C ASP A 31 2.38 2.31 -6.78
N GLY A 32 3.42 1.74 -6.14
CA GLY A 32 3.27 0.99 -4.89
C GLY A 32 2.72 1.82 -3.73
N GLY A 33 3.02 3.13 -3.66
CA GLY A 33 2.45 4.06 -2.68
C GLY A 33 0.95 4.25 -2.92
N TYR A 34 0.55 4.45 -4.18
CA TYR A 34 -0.87 4.48 -4.57
C TYR A 34 -1.57 3.16 -4.21
N ALA A 35 -0.99 2.03 -4.61
CA ALA A 35 -1.54 0.71 -4.30
C ALA A 35 -1.65 0.46 -2.78
N THR A 36 -0.70 0.98 -1.99
CA THR A 36 -0.72 0.93 -0.52
C THR A 36 -1.95 1.65 0.04
N LEU A 37 -2.19 2.90 -0.39
CA LEU A 37 -3.33 3.68 0.07
C LEU A 37 -4.67 3.08 -0.39
N ALA A 38 -4.74 2.64 -1.65
CA ALA A 38 -5.92 1.95 -2.21
C ALA A 38 -6.22 0.64 -1.46
N SER A 39 -5.18 -0.13 -1.11
CA SER A 39 -5.33 -1.37 -0.34
C SER A 39 -5.81 -1.09 1.08
N GLN A 40 -5.30 -0.06 1.74
CA GLN A 40 -5.76 0.37 3.06
C GLN A 40 -7.25 0.75 3.03
N LYS A 41 -7.66 1.59 2.03
CA LYS A 41 -9.07 1.95 1.82
C LYS A 41 -9.93 0.71 1.63
N GLY A 42 -9.54 -0.20 0.73
CA GLY A 42 -10.27 -1.43 0.44
C GLY A 42 -10.39 -2.35 1.66
N ILE A 43 -9.32 -2.52 2.45
CA ILE A 43 -9.36 -3.33 3.68
C ILE A 43 -10.32 -2.70 4.68
N GLN A 44 -10.22 -1.39 4.92
CA GLN A 44 -11.06 -0.70 5.89
C GLN A 44 -12.54 -0.73 5.48
N MET A 45 -12.87 -0.53 4.21
CA MET A 45 -14.25 -0.41 3.74
C MET A 45 -14.94 -1.77 3.49
N ASP A 46 -14.19 -2.76 3.00
CA ASP A 46 -14.77 -4.00 2.49
C ASP A 46 -14.37 -5.25 3.29
N TYR A 47 -13.28 -5.19 4.06
CA TYR A 47 -12.69 -6.37 4.72
C TYR A 47 -12.31 -6.13 6.19
N SER A 48 -12.88 -5.12 6.84
CA SER A 48 -12.61 -4.80 8.25
C SER A 48 -12.98 -5.91 9.24
N ASP A 49 -13.91 -6.78 8.86
CA ASP A 49 -14.27 -7.98 9.63
C ASP A 49 -13.20 -9.09 9.59
N GLU A 50 -12.29 -9.05 8.59
CA GLU A 50 -11.28 -10.09 8.38
C GLU A 50 -9.86 -9.62 8.70
N PHE A 51 -9.56 -8.33 8.44
CA PHE A 51 -8.22 -7.76 8.55
C PHE A 51 -8.25 -6.38 9.19
N SER A 52 -7.22 -6.11 9.98
CA SER A 52 -6.95 -4.79 10.53
C SER A 52 -5.55 -4.34 10.09
N VAL A 53 -5.44 -3.13 9.55
CA VAL A 53 -4.15 -2.54 9.20
C VAL A 53 -3.52 -1.95 10.45
N THR A 54 -2.33 -2.42 10.84
CA THR A 54 -1.59 -1.92 12.00
C THR A 54 -1.04 -0.52 11.72
N ALA A 55 -0.40 -0.33 10.57
CA ALA A 55 0.01 0.96 10.04
C ALA A 55 0.22 0.89 8.52
N SER A 56 0.06 2.02 7.85
CA SER A 56 0.20 2.16 6.40
C SER A 56 1.20 3.24 6.04
N PHE A 57 2.01 2.97 5.03
CA PHE A 57 3.11 3.82 4.57
C PHE A 57 3.02 4.05 3.06
N PRO A 58 2.01 4.83 2.60
CA PRO A 58 1.93 5.24 1.21
C PRO A 58 2.98 6.31 0.93
N MET A 59 3.91 6.05 0.00
CA MET A 59 5.06 6.92 -0.27
C MET A 59 5.10 7.33 -1.73
N ALA A 60 5.23 8.63 -1.97
CA ALA A 60 5.43 9.25 -3.29
C ALA A 60 4.46 8.72 -4.38
N GLY A 61 3.21 8.47 -4.00
CA GLY A 61 2.18 7.97 -4.91
C GLY A 61 1.29 9.07 -5.49
N PRO A 62 0.68 8.82 -6.67
CA PRO A 62 -0.25 9.75 -7.30
C PRO A 62 -1.69 9.57 -6.74
N TYR A 63 -1.96 10.09 -5.56
CA TYR A 63 -3.25 9.90 -4.85
C TYR A 63 -4.37 10.76 -5.37
N ASP A 64 -4.03 11.93 -5.91
CA ASP A 64 -4.93 12.93 -6.50
C ASP A 64 -4.73 12.99 -8.01
N LEU A 65 -5.39 12.05 -8.70
CA LEU A 65 -5.21 11.90 -10.15
C LEU A 65 -5.78 13.07 -10.93
N THR A 66 -6.91 13.62 -10.50
CA THR A 66 -7.61 14.70 -11.23
C THR A 66 -7.17 16.10 -10.79
N GLY A 67 -6.98 16.32 -9.50
CA GLY A 67 -6.66 17.64 -8.95
C GLY A 67 -5.17 18.00 -9.08
N THR A 68 -4.28 17.00 -8.98
CA THR A 68 -2.83 17.20 -9.02
C THR A 68 -2.20 16.67 -10.31
N MET A 69 -2.44 15.38 -10.67
CA MET A 69 -1.72 14.78 -11.80
C MET A 69 -2.18 15.33 -13.16
N VAL A 70 -3.48 15.52 -13.39
CA VAL A 70 -3.97 16.05 -14.65
C VAL A 70 -3.43 17.46 -14.93
N PRO A 71 -3.54 18.46 -14.02
CA PRO A 71 -2.92 19.77 -14.22
C PRO A 71 -1.40 19.71 -14.42
N TYR A 72 -0.72 18.81 -13.74
CA TYR A 72 0.71 18.60 -13.92
C TYR A 72 1.04 18.19 -15.34
N PHE A 73 0.40 17.18 -15.90
CA PHE A 73 0.62 16.72 -17.28
C PHE A 73 0.22 17.76 -18.32
N LEU A 74 -0.89 18.49 -18.11
CA LEU A 74 -1.33 19.52 -19.03
C LEU A 74 -0.42 20.75 -19.04
N SER A 75 0.29 21.03 -17.94
CA SER A 75 1.20 22.18 -17.84
C SER A 75 2.65 21.87 -18.23
N ALA A 76 3.06 20.60 -18.22
CA ALA A 76 4.42 20.19 -18.47
C ALA A 76 4.62 19.86 -19.97
N PRO A 77 5.46 20.60 -20.70
CA PRO A 77 5.74 20.27 -22.11
C PRO A 77 6.56 18.99 -22.29
N GLU A 78 7.24 18.57 -21.26
CA GLU A 78 8.11 17.39 -21.21
C GLU A 78 7.86 16.63 -19.90
N TYR A 79 7.88 15.33 -19.95
CA TYR A 79 7.75 14.46 -18.78
C TYR A 79 8.87 13.42 -18.76
N THR A 80 9.57 13.30 -17.64
CA THR A 80 10.78 12.46 -17.54
C THR A 80 10.54 10.98 -17.80
N GLN A 81 9.31 10.50 -17.60
CA GLN A 81 8.93 9.12 -17.81
C GLN A 81 7.63 9.01 -18.62
N PRO A 82 7.64 9.38 -19.92
CA PRO A 82 6.45 9.47 -20.75
C PRO A 82 5.60 8.19 -20.77
N TYR A 83 6.19 7.00 -20.56
CA TYR A 83 5.48 5.72 -20.64
C TYR A 83 4.38 5.54 -19.57
N TYR A 84 4.40 6.28 -18.46
CA TYR A 84 3.38 6.17 -17.44
C TYR A 84 2.00 6.67 -17.91
N VAL A 85 1.95 7.72 -18.74
CA VAL A 85 0.68 8.27 -19.21
C VAL A 85 -0.08 7.28 -20.07
N PRO A 86 0.47 6.75 -21.20
CA PRO A 86 -0.24 5.72 -21.94
C PRO A 86 -0.44 4.42 -21.18
N TYR A 87 0.41 4.10 -20.19
CA TYR A 87 0.18 2.96 -19.29
C TYR A 87 -1.16 3.10 -18.54
N VAL A 88 -1.39 4.25 -17.91
CA VAL A 88 -2.65 4.54 -17.20
C VAL A 88 -3.82 4.58 -18.17
N LEU A 89 -3.71 5.34 -19.30
CA LEU A 89 -4.82 5.48 -20.24
C LEU A 89 -5.23 4.16 -20.88
N THR A 90 -4.26 3.33 -21.30
CA THR A 90 -4.56 2.01 -21.87
C THR A 90 -5.16 1.04 -20.86
N SER A 91 -4.66 1.05 -19.61
CA SER A 91 -5.22 0.22 -18.55
C SER A 91 -6.66 0.60 -18.21
N HIS A 92 -6.99 1.90 -18.19
CA HIS A 92 -8.36 2.39 -18.00
C HIS A 92 -9.29 1.99 -19.16
N LEU A 93 -8.80 2.10 -20.41
CA LEU A 93 -9.58 1.64 -21.54
C LEU A 93 -9.90 0.15 -21.43
N TRP A 94 -8.94 -0.70 -21.16
CA TRP A 94 -9.14 -2.14 -21.01
C TRP A 94 -10.04 -2.50 -19.83
N TYR A 95 -9.86 -1.83 -18.71
CA TYR A 95 -10.66 -2.11 -17.51
C TYR A 95 -12.11 -1.69 -17.66
N TYR A 96 -12.37 -0.47 -18.14
CA TYR A 96 -13.70 0.10 -18.19
C TYR A 96 -14.48 -0.22 -19.46
N GLN A 97 -13.79 -0.45 -20.59
CA GLN A 97 -14.44 -0.70 -21.88
C GLN A 97 -14.21 -2.13 -22.43
N GLY A 98 -13.31 -2.87 -21.82
CA GLY A 98 -12.97 -4.25 -22.21
C GLY A 98 -11.79 -4.35 -23.17
N LEU A 99 -11.26 -5.57 -23.32
CA LEU A 99 -10.05 -5.83 -24.11
C LEU A 99 -10.21 -5.59 -25.62
N ASP A 100 -11.45 -5.56 -26.12
CA ASP A 100 -11.77 -5.33 -27.54
C ASP A 100 -11.99 -3.83 -27.88
N VAL A 101 -11.66 -2.92 -26.95
CA VAL A 101 -11.78 -1.47 -27.16
C VAL A 101 -10.97 -1.02 -28.37
N ASP A 102 -11.58 -0.17 -29.22
CA ASP A 102 -10.91 0.39 -30.41
C ASP A 102 -10.07 1.61 -30.03
N PHE A 103 -8.76 1.43 -29.96
CA PHE A 103 -7.80 2.48 -29.62
C PHE A 103 -7.78 3.64 -30.63
N SER A 104 -8.22 3.42 -31.89
CA SER A 104 -8.30 4.48 -32.92
C SER A 104 -9.30 5.59 -32.58
N ASN A 105 -10.17 5.36 -31.59
CA ASN A 105 -11.09 6.39 -31.08
C ASN A 105 -10.39 7.38 -30.11
N TYR A 106 -9.17 7.09 -29.66
CA TYR A 106 -8.49 7.86 -28.62
C TYR A 106 -7.09 8.32 -29.02
N PHE A 107 -6.38 7.50 -29.78
CA PHE A 107 -4.98 7.72 -30.09
C PHE A 107 -4.75 7.95 -31.58
N GLU A 108 -3.69 8.72 -31.89
CA GLU A 108 -3.20 8.86 -33.26
C GLU A 108 -2.94 7.48 -33.89
N PRO A 109 -3.17 7.31 -35.23
CA PRO A 109 -3.18 5.99 -35.88
C PRO A 109 -1.95 5.12 -35.59
N PHE A 110 -0.75 5.70 -35.54
CA PHE A 110 0.47 4.97 -35.19
C PHE A 110 0.42 4.42 -33.78
N TRP A 111 -0.06 5.24 -32.83
CA TRP A 111 -0.14 4.84 -31.42
C TRP A 111 -1.30 3.87 -31.16
N ALA A 112 -2.43 4.05 -31.81
CA ALA A 112 -3.54 3.11 -31.74
C ALA A 112 -3.13 1.68 -32.12
N ASP A 113 -2.31 1.53 -33.15
CA ASP A 113 -1.79 0.23 -33.62
C ASP A 113 -0.66 -0.31 -32.71
N THR A 114 0.12 0.57 -32.08
CA THR A 114 1.39 0.19 -31.40
C THR A 114 1.22 -0.06 -29.90
N LEU A 115 0.44 0.77 -29.20
CA LEU A 115 0.29 0.72 -27.74
C LEU A 115 -0.10 -0.66 -27.21
N PRO A 116 -1.05 -1.42 -27.80
CA PRO A 116 -1.41 -2.73 -27.28
C PRO A 116 -0.25 -3.71 -27.20
N SER A 117 0.72 -3.61 -28.11
CA SER A 117 1.90 -4.47 -28.12
C SER A 117 3.01 -3.98 -27.20
N LEU A 118 3.07 -2.69 -26.88
CA LEU A 118 4.07 -2.13 -25.96
C LEU A 118 3.74 -2.44 -24.49
N TYR A 119 2.46 -2.60 -24.16
CA TYR A 119 1.98 -2.87 -22.79
C TYR A 119 1.53 -4.33 -22.58
N ASP A 120 2.08 -5.25 -23.35
CA ASP A 120 1.81 -6.71 -23.22
C ASP A 120 2.70 -7.40 -22.16
N GLY A 121 3.56 -6.65 -21.47
CA GLY A 121 4.48 -7.15 -20.46
C GLY A 121 5.83 -7.65 -21.00
N THR A 122 6.09 -7.52 -22.30
CA THR A 122 7.36 -7.96 -22.92
C THR A 122 8.40 -6.85 -23.07
N HIS A 123 7.98 -5.57 -22.90
CA HIS A 123 8.83 -4.41 -23.04
C HIS A 123 9.12 -3.76 -21.68
N SER A 124 10.33 -3.27 -21.50
CA SER A 124 10.71 -2.45 -20.34
C SER A 124 10.22 -0.99 -20.53
N GLY A 125 10.01 -0.28 -19.40
CA GLY A 125 9.66 1.16 -19.45
C GLY A 125 10.67 2.01 -20.22
N GLY A 126 11.97 1.66 -20.17
CA GLY A 126 13.01 2.35 -20.94
C GLY A 126 12.91 2.15 -22.46
N GLU A 127 12.52 0.95 -22.91
CA GLU A 127 12.25 0.67 -24.32
C GLU A 127 11.02 1.42 -24.82
N ILE A 128 9.97 1.51 -24.00
CA ILE A 128 8.76 2.24 -24.33
C ILE A 128 9.06 3.75 -24.39
N ASN A 129 9.75 4.31 -23.39
CA ASN A 129 10.15 5.72 -23.35
C ASN A 129 10.96 6.15 -24.59
N ALA A 130 11.81 5.27 -25.11
CA ALA A 130 12.61 5.57 -26.29
C ALA A 130 11.79 5.75 -27.59
N LEU A 131 10.54 5.31 -27.59
CA LEU A 131 9.60 5.44 -28.71
C LEU A 131 8.64 6.61 -28.55
N LEU A 132 8.28 6.95 -27.31
CA LEU A 132 7.27 7.96 -27.00
C LEU A 132 7.78 9.39 -27.21
N PRO A 133 6.89 10.35 -27.52
CA PRO A 133 7.23 11.78 -27.54
C PRO A 133 7.55 12.26 -26.11
N GLU A 134 8.28 13.39 -26.02
CA GLU A 134 8.63 14.04 -24.75
C GLU A 134 7.38 14.49 -23.98
N ASN A 135 6.37 15.00 -24.70
CA ASN A 135 5.03 15.20 -24.15
C ASN A 135 4.19 13.94 -24.40
N PRO A 136 3.88 13.14 -23.39
CA PRO A 136 3.13 11.90 -23.57
C PRO A 136 1.67 12.10 -24.01
N LEU A 137 1.12 13.32 -23.93
CA LEU A 137 -0.22 13.63 -24.42
C LEU A 137 -0.29 13.79 -25.94
N ASP A 138 0.84 14.01 -26.63
CA ASP A 138 0.92 14.12 -28.10
C ASP A 138 0.55 12.81 -28.84
N ILE A 139 0.31 11.74 -28.10
CA ILE A 139 -0.19 10.46 -28.65
C ILE A 139 -1.71 10.45 -28.86
N LEU A 140 -2.43 11.36 -28.20
CA LEU A 140 -3.89 11.46 -28.29
C LEU A 140 -4.32 12.14 -29.60
N LEU A 141 -5.52 11.82 -30.07
CA LEU A 141 -6.18 12.60 -31.11
C LEU A 141 -6.42 14.04 -30.64
N ASP A 142 -6.31 15.02 -31.53
CA ASP A 142 -6.47 16.44 -31.18
C ASP A 142 -7.82 16.74 -30.49
N ASP A 143 -8.90 16.13 -30.95
CA ASP A 143 -10.24 16.30 -30.37
C ASP A 143 -10.37 15.59 -29.02
N VAL A 144 -9.73 14.46 -28.82
CA VAL A 144 -9.68 13.75 -27.54
C VAL A 144 -8.88 14.56 -26.52
N LEU A 145 -7.75 15.15 -26.93
CA LEU A 145 -6.96 16.02 -26.06
C LEU A 145 -7.73 17.28 -25.68
N GLU A 146 -8.39 17.95 -26.64
CA GLU A 146 -9.23 19.13 -26.36
C GLU A 146 -10.38 18.80 -25.37
N GLU A 147 -11.03 17.67 -25.53
CA GLU A 147 -12.07 17.20 -24.61
C GLU A 147 -11.49 16.81 -23.22
N PHE A 148 -10.34 16.15 -23.18
CA PHE A 148 -9.66 15.83 -21.94
C PHE A 148 -9.26 17.09 -21.14
N GLU A 149 -8.82 18.14 -21.83
CA GLU A 149 -8.45 19.42 -21.21
C GLU A 149 -9.66 20.18 -20.65
N ASN A 150 -10.77 20.22 -21.40
CA ASN A 150 -11.86 21.19 -21.18
C ASN A 150 -13.17 20.58 -20.68
N ASN A 151 -13.30 19.26 -20.67
CA ASN A 151 -14.54 18.57 -20.32
C ASN A 151 -14.32 17.59 -19.16
N GLU A 152 -14.79 17.92 -17.96
CA GLU A 152 -14.71 17.05 -16.78
C GLU A 152 -15.53 15.76 -16.94
N ASP A 153 -16.52 15.75 -17.85
CA ASP A 153 -17.32 14.55 -18.17
C ASP A 153 -16.62 13.64 -19.20
N HIS A 154 -15.43 14.00 -19.69
CA HIS A 154 -14.68 13.14 -20.61
C HIS A 154 -14.31 11.81 -19.94
N PHE A 155 -14.35 10.71 -20.71
CA PHE A 155 -14.13 9.35 -20.20
C PHE A 155 -12.86 9.23 -19.32
N PHE A 156 -11.71 9.69 -19.80
CA PHE A 156 -10.48 9.61 -18.99
C PHE A 156 -10.53 10.46 -17.72
N ARG A 157 -11.17 11.64 -17.76
CA ARG A 157 -11.34 12.48 -16.57
C ARG A 157 -12.18 11.76 -15.51
N GLN A 158 -13.29 11.16 -15.91
CA GLN A 158 -14.18 10.44 -15.01
C GLN A 158 -13.52 9.19 -14.41
N THR A 159 -12.79 8.41 -15.23
CA THR A 159 -12.09 7.24 -14.71
C THR A 159 -10.93 7.59 -13.79
N LEU A 160 -10.24 8.71 -14.02
CA LEU A 160 -9.21 9.22 -13.09
C LEU A 160 -9.85 9.71 -11.78
N GLU A 161 -10.99 10.41 -11.84
CA GLU A 161 -11.72 10.83 -10.65
C GLU A 161 -12.18 9.64 -9.78
N GLU A 162 -12.73 8.61 -10.41
CA GLU A 162 -13.15 7.38 -9.71
C GLU A 162 -11.99 6.69 -8.99
N ASN A 163 -10.75 6.85 -9.50
CA ASN A 163 -9.54 6.28 -8.93
C ASN A 163 -8.74 7.27 -8.05
N THR A 164 -9.23 8.49 -7.84
CA THR A 164 -8.68 9.43 -6.86
C THR A 164 -8.99 8.96 -5.43
N LEU A 165 -8.00 9.02 -4.51
CA LEU A 165 -8.08 8.37 -3.21
C LEU A 165 -8.27 9.34 -2.03
N LEU A 166 -9.03 10.43 -2.22
CA LEU A 166 -9.16 11.50 -1.22
C LEU A 166 -10.49 11.50 -0.43
N ASP A 167 -11.47 10.69 -0.82
CA ASP A 167 -12.87 10.76 -0.40
C ASP A 167 -13.23 9.91 0.83
N TRP A 168 -12.25 9.54 1.66
CA TRP A 168 -12.42 8.71 2.84
C TRP A 168 -11.56 9.18 4.01
N VAL A 169 -11.64 8.51 5.17
CA VAL A 169 -10.85 8.85 6.36
C VAL A 169 -10.10 7.61 6.83
N PRO A 170 -8.76 7.61 6.84
CA PRO A 170 -7.97 6.51 7.38
C PRO A 170 -8.22 6.33 8.89
N GLU A 171 -8.56 5.11 9.31
CA GLU A 171 -8.71 4.74 10.72
C GLU A 171 -7.39 4.24 11.33
N SER A 172 -6.53 3.64 10.51
CA SER A 172 -5.20 3.17 10.95
C SER A 172 -4.15 4.27 10.82
N PRO A 173 -3.08 4.24 11.64
CA PRO A 173 -1.94 5.15 11.47
C PRO A 173 -1.42 5.14 10.04
N THR A 174 -1.35 6.31 9.42
CA THR A 174 -0.97 6.48 8.01
C THR A 174 0.14 7.51 7.89
N TYR A 175 1.26 7.11 7.29
CA TYR A 175 2.48 7.92 7.18
C TYR A 175 2.82 8.15 5.71
N PHE A 176 2.61 9.39 5.25
CA PHE A 176 3.04 9.83 3.93
C PHE A 176 4.48 10.29 3.97
N TYR A 177 5.29 9.80 3.02
CA TYR A 177 6.65 10.27 2.76
C TYR A 177 6.76 10.67 1.30
N HIS A 178 7.27 11.88 1.04
CA HIS A 178 7.41 12.38 -0.33
C HIS A 178 8.59 13.35 -0.44
N GLY A 179 9.24 13.40 -1.59
CA GLY A 179 10.31 14.36 -1.86
C GLY A 179 9.79 15.62 -2.54
N ILE A 180 10.21 16.80 -2.06
CA ILE A 180 9.88 18.08 -2.68
C ILE A 180 10.45 18.16 -4.12
N GLY A 181 11.61 17.52 -4.36
CA GLY A 181 12.27 17.49 -5.67
C GLY A 181 11.79 16.36 -6.59
N ASP A 182 10.64 15.73 -6.30
CA ASP A 182 10.11 14.63 -7.11
C ASP A 182 9.72 15.12 -8.50
N ASP A 183 10.39 14.55 -9.53
CA ASP A 183 10.27 14.93 -10.95
C ASP A 183 9.32 14.01 -11.74
N ILE A 184 8.67 13.05 -11.07
CA ILE A 184 7.73 12.09 -11.66
C ILE A 184 6.33 12.26 -11.07
N VAL A 185 6.23 12.22 -9.74
CA VAL A 185 4.99 12.42 -9.01
C VAL A 185 5.13 13.67 -8.15
N PRO A 186 4.45 14.78 -8.48
CA PRO A 186 4.52 16.00 -7.67
C PRO A 186 4.15 15.73 -6.21
N TYR A 187 4.94 16.24 -5.26
CA TYR A 187 4.73 16.04 -3.83
C TYR A 187 3.38 16.58 -3.34
N GLU A 188 2.77 17.46 -4.10
CA GLU A 188 1.43 17.99 -3.87
C GLU A 188 0.39 16.87 -3.80
N ASN A 189 0.62 15.71 -4.44
CA ASN A 189 -0.24 14.52 -4.27
C ASN A 189 -0.34 14.08 -2.81
N ALA A 190 0.79 13.98 -2.11
CA ALA A 190 0.80 13.61 -0.70
C ALA A 190 0.26 14.74 0.19
N GLN A 191 0.53 16.01 -0.17
CA GLN A 191 -0.02 17.16 0.54
C GLN A 191 -1.54 17.21 0.44
N MET A 192 -2.10 17.04 -0.77
CA MET A 192 -3.55 17.05 -0.99
C MET A 192 -4.25 15.89 -0.25
N ALA A 193 -3.65 14.69 -0.27
CA ALA A 193 -4.19 13.55 0.46
C ALA A 193 -4.18 13.80 1.98
N TYR A 194 -3.07 14.30 2.51
CA TYR A 194 -2.95 14.68 3.92
C TYR A 194 -4.00 15.73 4.31
N ASP A 195 -4.08 16.82 3.56
CA ASP A 195 -5.00 17.93 3.86
C ASP A 195 -6.47 17.46 3.80
N ALA A 196 -6.85 16.69 2.78
CA ALA A 196 -8.18 16.14 2.65
C ALA A 196 -8.54 15.22 3.84
N PHE A 197 -7.63 14.37 4.28
CA PHE A 197 -7.88 13.48 5.41
C PHE A 197 -7.99 14.24 6.72
N ILE A 198 -7.16 15.25 6.96
CA ILE A 198 -7.26 16.12 8.16
C ILE A 198 -8.56 16.92 8.15
N GLU A 199 -8.97 17.50 7.02
CA GLU A 199 -10.25 18.22 6.88
C GLU A 199 -11.44 17.31 7.13
N ASN A 200 -11.35 16.03 6.71
CA ASN A 200 -12.37 15.02 6.96
C ASN A 200 -12.32 14.43 8.38
N GLY A 201 -11.39 14.88 9.23
CA GLY A 201 -11.34 14.54 10.66
C GLY A 201 -10.40 13.42 11.04
N ALA A 202 -9.47 13.00 10.16
CA ALA A 202 -8.42 12.07 10.53
C ALA A 202 -7.49 12.68 11.60
N SER A 203 -7.11 11.88 12.60
CA SER A 203 -6.21 12.31 13.69
C SER A 203 -4.89 11.52 13.73
N ASN A 204 -4.73 10.56 12.86
CA ASN A 204 -3.64 9.56 12.84
C ASN A 204 -2.90 9.53 11.50
N VAL A 205 -2.94 10.63 10.77
CA VAL A 205 -2.22 10.80 9.51
C VAL A 205 -1.03 11.73 9.71
N THR A 206 0.12 11.36 9.17
CA THR A 206 1.36 12.14 9.22
C THR A 206 1.89 12.34 7.80
N LEU A 207 2.40 13.53 7.51
CA LEU A 207 3.12 13.83 6.28
C LEU A 207 4.53 14.31 6.60
N GLU A 208 5.52 13.67 6.01
CA GLU A 208 6.92 14.11 6.04
C GLU A 208 7.41 14.36 4.61
N LEU A 209 7.84 15.58 4.36
CA LEU A 209 8.40 16.01 3.08
C LEU A 209 9.93 16.06 3.17
N PHE A 210 10.59 15.30 2.31
CA PHE A 210 12.05 15.33 2.18
C PHE A 210 12.50 16.52 1.33
N ALA A 211 13.60 17.16 1.75
CA ALA A 211 14.13 18.34 1.09
C ALA A 211 14.54 18.04 -0.37
N GLU A 212 14.37 19.04 -1.25
CA GLU A 212 14.65 18.96 -2.69
C GLU A 212 16.10 18.54 -3.01
N GLU A 213 17.06 18.94 -2.16
CA GLU A 213 18.48 18.64 -2.33
C GLU A 213 18.81 17.14 -2.20
N LEU A 214 17.89 16.33 -1.66
CA LEU A 214 18.07 14.88 -1.56
C LEU A 214 17.84 14.16 -2.89
N GLY A 215 17.29 14.85 -3.88
CA GLY A 215 17.14 14.37 -5.26
C GLY A 215 15.70 14.15 -5.70
N GLY A 216 15.55 13.64 -6.92
CA GLY A 216 14.25 13.34 -7.55
C GLY A 216 13.67 11.99 -7.11
N HIS A 217 12.59 11.60 -7.77
CA HIS A 217 11.76 10.43 -7.45
C HIS A 217 12.56 9.16 -7.15
N SER A 218 13.44 8.76 -8.05
CA SER A 218 14.21 7.51 -7.90
C SER A 218 15.22 7.56 -6.75
N ALA A 219 15.78 8.73 -6.46
CA ALA A 219 16.78 8.89 -5.40
C ALA A 219 16.16 8.75 -4.00
N LEU A 220 14.89 9.14 -3.86
CA LEU A 220 14.19 9.14 -2.57
C LEU A 220 13.48 7.83 -2.24
N ALA A 221 13.42 6.86 -3.16
CA ALA A 221 12.76 5.59 -2.90
C ALA A 221 13.33 4.88 -1.66
N LEU A 222 14.64 4.71 -1.58
CA LEU A 222 15.27 4.05 -0.43
C LEU A 222 15.16 4.87 0.87
N PRO A 223 15.41 6.19 0.90
CA PRO A 223 15.17 7.01 2.10
C PRO A 223 13.75 6.90 2.65
N CYS A 224 12.72 7.00 1.80
CA CYS A 224 11.31 6.86 2.21
C CYS A 224 11.04 5.48 2.79
N LEU A 225 11.46 4.41 2.09
CA LEU A 225 11.26 3.04 2.55
C LEU A 225 11.95 2.77 3.89
N LEU A 226 13.16 3.33 4.11
CA LEU A 226 13.86 3.21 5.39
C LEU A 226 13.16 4.00 6.51
N ALA A 227 12.61 5.19 6.21
CA ALA A 227 11.84 5.96 7.17
C ALA A 227 10.62 5.17 7.64
N GLY A 228 9.80 4.64 6.71
CA GLY A 228 8.67 3.80 7.04
C GLY A 228 9.05 2.52 7.77
N TYR A 229 10.11 1.84 7.35
CA TYR A 229 10.60 0.65 8.03
C TYR A 229 10.99 0.92 9.49
N ASN A 230 11.64 2.04 9.78
CA ASN A 230 11.97 2.40 11.16
C ASN A 230 10.72 2.59 12.03
N VAL A 231 9.65 3.18 11.49
CA VAL A 231 8.38 3.31 12.20
C VAL A 231 7.71 1.94 12.39
N ILE A 232 7.81 1.03 11.41
CA ILE A 232 7.33 -0.36 11.56
C ILE A 232 7.98 -1.05 12.76
N LEU A 233 9.28 -0.85 12.98
CA LEU A 233 9.99 -1.44 14.12
C LEU A 233 9.44 -0.96 15.47
N ASP A 234 8.92 0.28 15.54
CA ASP A 234 8.30 0.81 16.76
C ASP A 234 6.91 0.21 17.03
N TYR A 235 6.21 -0.22 15.96
CA TYR A 235 4.90 -0.88 16.05
C TYR A 235 5.00 -2.40 16.16
N GLN A 236 6.10 -2.96 15.67
CA GLN A 236 6.26 -4.41 15.58
C GLN A 236 6.27 -5.03 16.98
N VAL A 237 5.31 -5.92 17.21
CA VAL A 237 5.31 -6.80 18.38
C VAL A 237 5.92 -8.14 17.97
N ILE A 238 7.03 -8.47 18.55
CA ILE A 238 7.65 -9.79 18.42
C ILE A 238 7.37 -10.51 19.72
N SER A 239 6.34 -11.36 19.72
CA SER A 239 5.92 -12.11 20.91
C SER A 239 6.70 -13.42 20.97
N PRO A 240 7.58 -13.60 21.96
CA PRO A 240 8.27 -14.87 22.17
C PRO A 240 7.30 -15.93 22.71
N LYS A 241 7.66 -17.21 22.64
CA LYS A 241 6.98 -18.25 23.39
C LYS A 241 6.91 -17.85 24.87
N GLY A 242 5.79 -18.09 25.51
CA GLY A 242 5.53 -17.69 26.89
C GLY A 242 4.86 -16.33 27.04
N ASP A 243 4.80 -15.49 25.99
CA ASP A 243 4.12 -14.19 26.01
C ASP A 243 2.63 -14.38 25.68
N MET A 244 1.84 -14.68 26.68
CA MET A 244 0.40 -15.00 26.56
C MET A 244 -0.46 -13.79 26.21
N ASN A 245 -0.04 -12.57 26.59
CA ASN A 245 -0.80 -11.34 26.40
C ASN A 245 -0.35 -10.51 25.19
N SER A 246 0.67 -10.99 24.45
CA SER A 246 1.21 -10.34 23.24
C SER A 246 1.75 -8.92 23.47
N ASP A 247 2.33 -8.66 24.65
CA ASP A 247 2.94 -7.36 24.96
C ASP A 247 4.44 -7.29 24.62
N GLY A 248 5.00 -8.38 24.06
CA GLY A 248 6.40 -8.50 23.67
C GLY A 248 7.34 -8.93 24.81
N LEU A 249 6.83 -9.19 26.02
CA LEU A 249 7.61 -9.57 27.20
C LEU A 249 7.03 -10.84 27.83
N VAL A 250 7.90 -11.75 28.23
CA VAL A 250 7.48 -12.87 29.09
C VAL A 250 7.57 -12.42 30.55
N SER A 251 6.44 -12.39 31.24
CA SER A 251 6.31 -11.80 32.55
C SER A 251 5.43 -12.65 33.52
N LEU A 252 5.27 -12.18 34.76
CA LEU A 252 4.36 -12.80 35.70
C LEU A 252 2.89 -12.74 35.27
N ILE A 253 2.52 -11.84 34.37
CA ILE A 253 1.17 -11.73 33.83
C ILE A 253 0.90 -12.95 32.95
N ASP A 254 1.84 -13.29 32.09
CA ASP A 254 1.76 -14.44 31.17
C ASP A 254 1.72 -15.76 31.93
N LEU A 255 2.56 -15.87 32.94
CA LEU A 255 2.52 -17.02 33.86
C LEU A 255 1.16 -17.18 34.53
N ALA A 256 0.54 -16.07 34.92
CA ALA A 256 -0.78 -16.07 35.52
C ALA A 256 -1.85 -16.48 34.48
N LEU A 257 -1.81 -15.94 33.26
CA LEU A 257 -2.74 -16.30 32.19
C LEU A 257 -2.65 -17.78 31.82
N LEU A 258 -1.43 -18.29 31.62
CA LEU A 258 -1.22 -19.72 31.34
C LEU A 258 -1.70 -20.61 32.51
N SER A 259 -1.43 -20.20 33.74
CA SER A 259 -1.90 -20.91 34.91
C SER A 259 -3.43 -20.90 35.02
N GLU A 260 -4.07 -19.77 34.72
CA GLU A 260 -5.53 -19.64 34.73
C GLU A 260 -6.17 -20.50 33.64
N SER A 261 -5.57 -20.58 32.46
CA SER A 261 -6.06 -21.41 31.36
C SER A 261 -6.12 -22.89 31.76
N LEU A 262 -5.11 -23.38 32.47
CA LEU A 262 -5.04 -24.76 32.93
C LEU A 262 -5.98 -25.07 34.11
N LEU A 263 -6.19 -24.11 35.01
CA LEU A 263 -6.96 -24.31 36.23
C LEU A 263 -8.46 -24.09 36.03
N VAL A 264 -8.84 -23.12 35.24
CA VAL A 264 -10.24 -22.70 35.09
C VAL A 264 -10.80 -23.07 33.74
N GLY A 265 -9.94 -23.16 32.69
CA GLY A 265 -10.32 -23.53 31.34
C GLY A 265 -11.14 -22.45 30.66
N TYR A 266 -10.53 -21.32 30.29
CA TYR A 266 -11.15 -20.36 29.38
C TYR A 266 -10.84 -20.71 27.91
N ASN A 267 -11.64 -20.20 26.95
CA ASN A 267 -11.35 -20.36 25.55
C ASN A 267 -10.20 -19.43 25.16
N MET A 268 -9.03 -20.01 24.98
CA MET A 268 -7.86 -19.30 24.46
C MET A 268 -8.03 -18.99 23.00
N THR A 269 -7.45 -17.89 22.57
CA THR A 269 -7.21 -17.59 21.16
C THR A 269 -6.15 -18.54 20.59
N ASP A 270 -6.05 -18.67 19.29
CA ASP A 270 -5.02 -19.49 18.64
C ASP A 270 -3.60 -19.01 19.02
N PHE A 271 -3.43 -17.69 19.17
CA PHE A 271 -2.18 -17.10 19.63
C PHE A 271 -1.84 -17.49 21.08
N GLU A 272 -2.77 -17.32 22.02
CA GLU A 272 -2.56 -17.71 23.44
C GLU A 272 -2.25 -19.20 23.55
N TRP A 273 -2.94 -20.01 22.73
CA TRP A 273 -2.69 -21.44 22.68
C TRP A 273 -1.27 -21.73 22.20
N TRP A 274 -0.84 -21.09 21.09
CA TRP A 274 0.51 -21.20 20.60
C TRP A 274 1.54 -20.66 21.60
N ALA A 275 1.33 -19.48 22.17
CA ALA A 275 2.28 -18.85 23.10
C ALA A 275 2.49 -19.69 24.37
N GLY A 276 1.45 -20.35 24.82
CA GLY A 276 1.48 -21.15 26.04
C GLY A 276 2.11 -22.54 25.90
N ASP A 277 2.21 -23.08 24.69
CA ASP A 277 2.85 -24.37 24.41
C ASP A 277 4.37 -24.18 24.25
N CYS A 278 5.09 -24.06 25.36
CA CYS A 278 6.51 -23.72 25.39
C CYS A 278 7.43 -24.90 25.10
N ASP A 279 6.97 -26.12 25.31
CA ASP A 279 7.75 -27.36 25.03
C ASP A 279 7.39 -28.02 23.68
N TYR A 280 6.46 -27.39 22.92
CA TYR A 280 6.03 -27.81 21.58
C TYR A 280 5.42 -29.21 21.51
N ASP A 281 4.82 -29.68 22.59
CA ASP A 281 4.17 -30.99 22.65
C ASP A 281 2.69 -30.95 22.24
N HIS A 282 2.18 -29.77 21.85
CA HIS A 282 0.79 -29.48 21.50
C HIS A 282 -0.20 -29.70 22.68
N HIS A 283 0.27 -29.55 23.89
CA HIS A 283 -0.56 -29.64 25.08
C HIS A 283 -0.09 -28.65 26.14
N HIS A 284 -1.00 -27.87 26.68
CA HIS A 284 -0.66 -27.06 27.83
C HIS A 284 -0.58 -27.91 29.10
N SER A 285 0.51 -27.77 29.80
CA SER A 285 0.81 -28.55 31.01
C SER A 285 1.54 -27.72 32.08
N VAL A 286 1.84 -28.36 33.20
CA VAL A 286 2.68 -27.75 34.24
C VAL A 286 4.13 -27.55 33.73
N VAL A 287 4.54 -28.28 32.68
CA VAL A 287 5.89 -28.12 32.08
C VAL A 287 6.00 -26.75 31.46
N ASP A 288 4.99 -26.31 30.72
CA ASP A 288 4.94 -24.99 30.08
C ASP A 288 4.97 -23.86 31.11
N ILE A 289 4.21 -24.01 32.22
CA ILE A 289 4.25 -23.06 33.35
C ILE A 289 5.68 -22.91 33.88
N LEU A 290 6.40 -24.02 34.04
CA LEU A 290 7.77 -24.01 34.55
C LEU A 290 8.72 -23.37 33.52
N MET A 291 8.51 -23.61 32.21
CA MET A 291 9.30 -22.99 31.18
C MET A 291 9.04 -21.47 31.09
N VAL A 292 7.79 -21.04 31.16
CA VAL A 292 7.47 -19.59 31.25
C VAL A 292 8.09 -18.97 32.51
N ALA A 293 8.05 -19.66 33.64
CA ALA A 293 8.67 -19.16 34.86
C ALA A 293 10.19 -19.01 34.76
N ASP A 294 10.87 -19.90 34.02
CA ASP A 294 12.31 -19.83 33.75
C ASP A 294 12.69 -18.72 32.73
N MET A 295 11.73 -18.24 31.92
CA MET A 295 11.92 -17.12 30.97
C MET A 295 11.75 -15.75 31.65
N ILE A 296 11.18 -15.70 32.85
CA ILE A 296 10.97 -14.44 33.59
C ILE A 296 12.26 -14.06 34.31
N ASP A 297 12.89 -12.92 33.92
CA ASP A 297 14.07 -12.34 34.57
C ASP A 297 13.78 -11.67 35.93
#